data_0aa691ad2d39dd69ae8c1a39d55185b6
#
_entry.id   0aa691ad2d39dd69ae8c1a39d55185b6
#
_cell.length_a   1.000
_cell.length_b   1.000
_cell.length_c   1.000
_cell.angle_alpha   90.00
_cell.angle_beta   90.00
_cell.angle_gamma   90.00
#
_symmetry.space_group_name_H-M   'P 1'
#
loop_
_entity.id
_entity.type
_entity.pdbx_description
1 polymer ?
#
loop_
_entity_poly.entity_id
_entity_poly.type
_entity_poly.pdbx_seq_one_letter_code
_entity_poly.pdbx_strand_id
1 'polypeptide(L)'
;MIGAAAASLALPAFAETPAHDGASRMTQSNYLAVRPDWLASALEPALEPDLPIVDAHHHFYERPGWIYMLDDYLRDARSGHNIQASVYMQAQTRYRDSGPAELKPVGETAYVAGVTEPLQHGPVAVAKGIVGHADLRLGERVRDVLEAHLEAGRGRFRGVRHLSTWDADPTLANPLSAVPRGLLLDPAYRAGVAQLAPLGLSYDAWLFFPQLPELFDLAKANPETRIIVNHCGGVVRIGSYADKRPEVFERWSASMRTLAQLPNVYVKVGGLGMRINGFDFEKGAKPPSSAQLADAWKPWMMTCIDAFGPGRCMFESNFPVDKGSYSFVNGWNAFKRLTAQASADERDALFRGTVTHAYRLG
;
A
#
# COMPACT_ATOMS: atom_id res chain seq x y z
N MET A 1 -48.47 -8.14 50.57
CA MET A 1 -48.42 -7.90 49.16
C MET A 1 -47.29 -6.93 48.91
N ILE A 2 -46.16 -7.44 48.46
CA ILE A 2 -44.95 -6.65 48.14
C ILE A 2 -44.79 -6.74 46.62
N GLY A 3 -45.02 -5.60 45.93
CA GLY A 3 -44.86 -5.51 44.50
C GLY A 3 -43.40 -5.34 44.11
N ALA A 4 -42.87 -6.23 43.30
CA ALA A 4 -41.56 -6.11 42.72
C ALA A 4 -41.64 -5.24 41.44
N ALA A 5 -40.92 -4.13 41.42
CA ALA A 5 -40.72 -3.29 40.24
C ALA A 5 -39.59 -3.86 39.41
N ALA A 6 -39.90 -4.26 38.18
CA ALA A 6 -38.88 -4.64 37.18
C ALA A 6 -38.29 -3.37 36.53
N ALA A 7 -37.01 -3.15 36.78
CA ALA A 7 -36.24 -2.11 36.08
C ALA A 7 -35.83 -2.63 34.68
N SER A 8 -36.38 -2.05 33.64
CA SER A 8 -35.98 -2.26 32.26
C SER A 8 -34.71 -1.48 31.99
N LEU A 9 -33.59 -2.16 31.75
CA LEU A 9 -32.34 -1.57 31.26
C LEU A 9 -32.47 -1.36 29.74
N ALA A 10 -32.64 -0.12 29.33
CA ALA A 10 -32.56 0.26 27.93
C ALA A 10 -31.09 0.23 27.47
N LEU A 11 -30.79 -0.58 26.46
CA LEU A 11 -29.51 -0.57 25.77
C LEU A 11 -29.39 0.74 24.96
N PRO A 12 -28.21 1.37 24.91
CA PRO A 12 -28.01 2.56 24.08
C PRO A 12 -28.17 2.22 22.61
N ALA A 13 -29.01 2.97 21.91
CA ALA A 13 -29.20 2.90 20.48
C ALA A 13 -27.86 3.29 19.79
N PHE A 14 -27.35 2.40 18.97
CA PHE A 14 -26.26 2.73 18.05
C PHE A 14 -26.78 3.77 17.06
N ALA A 15 -26.12 4.94 17.05
CA ALA A 15 -26.40 5.98 16.07
C ALA A 15 -26.16 5.41 14.66
N GLU A 16 -27.19 5.45 13.81
CA GLU A 16 -27.06 5.14 12.40
C GLU A 16 -26.05 6.10 11.75
N THR A 17 -25.01 5.52 11.17
CA THR A 17 -24.03 6.27 10.36
C THR A 17 -24.78 6.80 9.11
N PRO A 18 -24.75 8.10 8.82
CA PRO A 18 -25.43 8.62 7.64
C PRO A 18 -24.83 8.00 6.38
N ALA A 19 -25.71 7.61 5.44
CA ALA A 19 -25.33 7.14 4.12
C ALA A 19 -24.45 8.18 3.44
N HIS A 20 -23.21 7.81 3.13
CA HIS A 20 -22.24 8.69 2.51
C HIS A 20 -22.62 8.93 1.03
N ASP A 21 -23.02 10.15 0.73
CA ASP A 21 -23.11 10.69 -0.64
C ASP A 21 -21.68 10.79 -1.21
N GLY A 22 -21.24 9.71 -1.87
CA GLY A 22 -19.87 9.57 -2.39
C GLY A 22 -19.53 10.51 -3.55
N ALA A 23 -20.51 11.13 -4.20
CA ALA A 23 -20.30 11.95 -5.39
C ALA A 23 -19.76 13.36 -5.09
N SER A 24 -20.09 13.93 -3.92
CA SER A 24 -19.70 15.31 -3.57
C SER A 24 -18.29 15.45 -2.99
N ARG A 25 -17.65 14.35 -2.52
CA ARG A 25 -16.31 14.37 -1.90
C ARG A 25 -15.16 14.11 -2.87
N MET A 26 -15.41 13.76 -4.11
CA MET A 26 -14.37 13.52 -5.11
C MET A 26 -13.63 14.78 -5.60
N THR A 27 -14.09 15.99 -5.28
CA THR A 27 -13.46 17.26 -5.69
C THR A 27 -12.20 17.62 -4.90
N GLN A 28 -11.85 16.89 -3.84
CA GLN A 28 -10.57 17.00 -3.11
C GLN A 28 -9.84 15.65 -3.03
N SER A 29 -9.82 14.92 -4.13
CA SER A 29 -9.11 13.65 -4.22
C SER A 29 -7.60 13.86 -4.01
N ASN A 30 -7.00 13.07 -3.11
CA ASN A 30 -5.55 12.99 -2.96
C ASN A 30 -4.88 12.31 -4.17
N TYR A 31 -5.67 11.90 -5.16
CA TYR A 31 -5.21 11.24 -6.37
C TYR A 31 -5.03 12.26 -7.49
N LEU A 32 -3.92 12.12 -8.20
CA LEU A 32 -3.59 12.95 -9.34
C LEU A 32 -4.24 12.38 -10.62
N ALA A 33 -4.80 13.26 -11.44
CA ALA A 33 -5.37 12.85 -12.72
C ALA A 33 -4.27 12.32 -13.65
N VAL A 34 -4.52 11.17 -14.26
CA VAL A 34 -3.65 10.62 -15.30
C VAL A 34 -3.84 11.40 -16.59
N ARG A 35 -2.74 11.91 -17.17
CA ARG A 35 -2.72 12.69 -18.41
C ARG A 35 -1.87 11.96 -19.45
N PRO A 36 -2.46 11.08 -20.30
CA PRO A 36 -1.71 10.21 -21.18
C PRO A 36 -0.76 10.95 -22.12
N ASP A 37 -1.22 12.04 -22.78
CA ASP A 37 -0.39 12.81 -23.69
C ASP A 37 0.79 13.50 -23.00
N TRP A 38 0.56 14.00 -21.77
CA TRP A 38 1.62 14.57 -20.97
C TRP A 38 2.65 13.52 -20.59
N LEU A 39 2.23 12.33 -20.14
CA LEU A 39 3.15 11.22 -19.84
C LEU A 39 3.96 10.79 -21.06
N ALA A 40 3.32 10.73 -22.23
CA ALA A 40 3.96 10.35 -23.49
C ALA A 40 5.01 11.36 -23.96
N SER A 41 4.92 12.64 -23.52
CA SER A 41 5.81 13.71 -23.98
C SER A 41 7.26 13.61 -23.47
N ALA A 42 7.56 12.70 -22.52
CA ALA A 42 8.89 12.50 -21.94
C ALA A 42 9.18 11.03 -21.59
N LEU A 43 8.71 10.09 -22.44
CA LEU A 43 9.05 8.68 -22.28
C LEU A 43 10.54 8.44 -22.58
N GLU A 44 11.17 7.67 -21.70
CA GLU A 44 12.53 7.18 -21.87
C GLU A 44 12.52 5.72 -22.35
N PRO A 45 13.57 5.24 -23.03
CA PRO A 45 13.78 3.80 -23.20
C PRO A 45 14.03 3.16 -21.82
N ALA A 46 13.58 1.92 -21.65
CA ALA A 46 13.86 1.16 -20.43
C ALA A 46 15.37 0.93 -20.28
N LEU A 47 15.92 1.34 -19.14
CA LEU A 47 17.30 1.00 -18.76
C LEU A 47 17.35 -0.48 -18.36
N GLU A 48 18.43 -1.17 -18.70
CA GLU A 48 18.63 -2.58 -18.34
C GLU A 48 17.34 -3.41 -18.49
N PRO A 49 16.81 -3.55 -19.71
CA PRO A 49 15.50 -4.15 -19.97
C PRO A 49 15.39 -5.60 -19.49
N ASP A 50 16.51 -6.30 -19.37
CA ASP A 50 16.55 -7.72 -18.98
C ASP A 50 16.59 -7.93 -17.44
N LEU A 51 16.80 -6.88 -16.63
CA LEU A 51 16.82 -7.01 -15.18
C LEU A 51 15.46 -7.53 -14.66
N PRO A 52 15.43 -8.71 -13.99
CA PRO A 52 14.17 -9.27 -13.49
C PRO A 52 13.56 -8.41 -12.39
N ILE A 53 12.24 -8.17 -12.50
CA ILE A 53 11.49 -7.34 -11.55
C ILE A 53 10.23 -8.06 -11.10
N VAL A 54 9.95 -7.98 -9.80
CA VAL A 54 8.63 -8.28 -9.22
C VAL A 54 8.09 -6.98 -8.61
N ASP A 55 7.01 -6.46 -9.20
CA ASP A 55 6.38 -5.23 -8.70
C ASP A 55 5.65 -5.51 -7.39
N ALA A 56 6.14 -4.92 -6.29
CA ALA A 56 5.64 -5.20 -4.95
C ALA A 56 4.27 -4.57 -4.63
N HIS A 57 3.70 -3.73 -5.53
CA HIS A 57 2.47 -3.02 -5.20
C HIS A 57 1.82 -2.37 -6.44
N HIS A 58 0.68 -2.89 -6.82
CA HIS A 58 -0.21 -2.24 -7.79
C HIS A 58 -1.68 -2.45 -7.41
N HIS A 59 -2.58 -1.72 -8.09
CA HIS A 59 -4.01 -1.80 -7.86
C HIS A 59 -4.78 -1.98 -9.17
N PHE A 60 -6.04 -2.43 -9.04
CA PHE A 60 -7.07 -2.23 -10.06
C PHE A 60 -8.11 -1.25 -9.50
N TYR A 61 -8.44 -0.23 -10.27
CA TYR A 61 -9.47 0.75 -9.91
C TYR A 61 -10.59 0.74 -10.93
N GLU A 62 -11.81 0.61 -10.44
CA GLU A 62 -13.03 0.75 -11.22
C GLU A 62 -13.95 1.72 -10.49
N ARG A 63 -13.74 3.01 -10.75
CA ARG A 63 -14.44 4.12 -10.10
C ARG A 63 -14.88 5.14 -11.14
N PRO A 64 -15.97 5.88 -10.93
CA PRO A 64 -16.36 6.97 -11.82
C PRO A 64 -15.18 7.92 -12.07
N GLY A 65 -14.83 8.09 -13.35
CA GLY A 65 -13.72 8.95 -13.77
C GLY A 65 -12.31 8.36 -13.57
N TRP A 66 -12.19 7.14 -13.05
CA TRP A 66 -10.88 6.50 -12.87
C TRP A 66 -10.96 4.98 -13.05
N ILE A 67 -10.67 4.54 -14.26
CA ILE A 67 -10.62 3.13 -14.64
C ILE A 67 -9.18 2.74 -14.92
N TYR A 68 -8.71 1.71 -14.21
CA TYR A 68 -7.40 1.09 -14.41
C TYR A 68 -7.49 -0.36 -13.97
N MET A 69 -7.61 -1.25 -14.95
CA MET A 69 -7.86 -2.66 -14.71
C MET A 69 -6.70 -3.51 -15.26
N LEU A 70 -6.90 -4.81 -15.37
CA LEU A 70 -5.86 -5.77 -15.75
C LEU A 70 -5.14 -5.39 -17.06
N ASP A 71 -5.88 -5.02 -18.11
CA ASP A 71 -5.29 -4.67 -19.40
C ASP A 71 -4.44 -3.38 -19.34
N ASP A 72 -4.84 -2.43 -18.49
CA ASP A 72 -4.10 -1.20 -18.28
C ASP A 72 -2.79 -1.47 -17.54
N TYR A 73 -2.84 -2.31 -16.50
CA TYR A 73 -1.63 -2.74 -15.79
C TYR A 73 -0.69 -3.54 -16.70
N LEU A 74 -1.23 -4.47 -17.50
CA LEU A 74 -0.41 -5.25 -18.45
C LEU A 74 0.25 -4.36 -19.49
N ARG A 75 -0.42 -3.29 -19.95
CA ARG A 75 0.17 -2.30 -20.87
C ARG A 75 1.37 -1.60 -20.23
N ASP A 76 1.24 -1.19 -18.97
CA ASP A 76 2.33 -0.58 -18.21
C ASP A 76 3.45 -1.60 -17.93
N ALA A 77 3.14 -2.78 -17.45
CA ALA A 77 4.12 -3.82 -17.11
C ALA A 77 4.93 -4.31 -18.33
N ARG A 78 4.35 -4.22 -19.52
CA ARG A 78 5.01 -4.60 -20.80
C ARG A 78 5.66 -3.42 -21.52
N SER A 79 5.82 -2.28 -20.87
CA SER A 79 6.33 -1.05 -21.50
C SER A 79 7.85 -1.00 -21.66
N GLY A 80 8.55 -2.12 -21.48
CA GLY A 80 9.99 -2.25 -21.78
C GLY A 80 10.85 -2.81 -20.66
N HIS A 81 10.34 -2.90 -19.44
CA HIS A 81 11.02 -3.58 -18.32
C HIS A 81 10.63 -5.06 -18.23
N ASN A 82 11.50 -5.88 -17.63
CA ASN A 82 11.25 -7.30 -17.40
C ASN A 82 10.45 -7.53 -16.10
N ILE A 83 9.18 -7.12 -16.12
CA ILE A 83 8.26 -7.39 -15.01
C ILE A 83 7.83 -8.85 -15.10
N GLN A 84 8.29 -9.69 -14.19
CA GLN A 84 7.99 -11.13 -14.15
C GLN A 84 6.75 -11.47 -13.34
N ALA A 85 6.50 -10.72 -12.27
CA ALA A 85 5.34 -10.94 -11.40
C ALA A 85 4.96 -9.64 -10.68
N SER A 86 3.80 -9.67 -10.01
CA SER A 86 3.38 -8.54 -9.18
C SER A 86 2.60 -8.99 -7.93
N VAL A 87 2.54 -8.09 -6.94
CA VAL A 87 1.66 -8.20 -5.78
C VAL A 87 0.51 -7.20 -5.93
N TYR A 88 -0.71 -7.72 -5.96
CA TYR A 88 -1.91 -6.92 -5.93
C TYR A 88 -2.20 -6.40 -4.53
N MET A 89 -2.56 -5.15 -4.43
CA MET A 89 -2.94 -4.51 -3.18
C MET A 89 -4.40 -4.05 -3.22
N GLN A 90 -5.14 -4.32 -2.17
CA GLN A 90 -6.55 -3.96 -2.02
C GLN A 90 -6.82 -2.51 -2.47
N ALA A 91 -7.96 -2.29 -3.14
CA ALA A 91 -8.35 -1.02 -3.73
C ALA A 91 -9.84 -0.69 -3.55
N GLN A 92 -10.57 -1.50 -2.78
CA GLN A 92 -12.04 -1.44 -2.64
C GLN A 92 -12.76 -1.62 -3.98
N THR A 93 -12.22 -2.48 -4.85
CA THR A 93 -12.75 -2.80 -6.17
C THR A 93 -13.48 -4.14 -6.10
N ARG A 94 -14.68 -4.23 -6.68
CA ARG A 94 -15.46 -5.49 -6.78
C ARG A 94 -15.74 -6.16 -5.43
N TYR A 95 -16.05 -5.39 -4.39
CA TYR A 95 -16.60 -5.93 -3.16
C TYR A 95 -17.92 -6.64 -3.41
N ARG A 96 -18.28 -7.61 -2.56
CA ARG A 96 -19.61 -8.26 -2.66
C ARG A 96 -20.71 -7.22 -2.41
N ASP A 97 -21.76 -7.25 -3.22
CA ASP A 97 -22.92 -6.34 -3.07
C ASP A 97 -23.78 -6.74 -1.86
N SER A 98 -23.80 -8.03 -1.51
CA SER A 98 -24.64 -8.59 -0.45
C SER A 98 -23.84 -9.44 0.54
N GLY A 99 -24.49 -9.86 1.63
CA GLY A 99 -23.90 -10.64 2.71
C GLY A 99 -23.34 -9.79 3.85
N PRO A 100 -22.71 -10.43 4.86
CA PRO A 100 -22.12 -9.75 6.00
C PRO A 100 -21.10 -8.70 5.58
N ALA A 101 -21.14 -7.54 6.23
CA ALA A 101 -20.31 -6.39 5.84
C ALA A 101 -18.80 -6.72 5.89
N GLU A 102 -18.37 -7.49 6.89
CA GLU A 102 -17.00 -7.93 7.09
C GLU A 102 -16.49 -8.87 5.99
N LEU A 103 -17.40 -9.58 5.30
CA LEU A 103 -17.06 -10.49 4.20
C LEU A 103 -17.12 -9.84 2.81
N LYS A 104 -17.64 -8.63 2.69
CA LYS A 104 -17.74 -7.94 1.39
C LYS A 104 -16.37 -7.77 0.70
N PRO A 105 -15.27 -7.44 1.41
CA PRO A 105 -13.94 -7.32 0.80
C PRO A 105 -13.40 -8.60 0.15
N VAL A 106 -13.90 -9.78 0.56
CA VAL A 106 -13.52 -11.08 -0.05
C VAL A 106 -13.86 -11.13 -1.53
N GLY A 107 -14.88 -10.36 -1.97
CA GLY A 107 -15.25 -10.21 -3.38
C GLY A 107 -14.10 -9.69 -4.24
N GLU A 108 -13.33 -8.71 -3.75
CA GLU A 108 -12.15 -8.20 -4.45
C GLU A 108 -11.08 -9.28 -4.62
N THR A 109 -10.78 -10.03 -3.57
CA THR A 109 -9.82 -11.14 -3.63
C THR A 109 -10.25 -12.21 -4.64
N ALA A 110 -11.53 -12.61 -4.62
CA ALA A 110 -12.08 -13.59 -5.56
C ALA A 110 -12.00 -13.10 -7.03
N TYR A 111 -12.36 -11.82 -7.25
CA TYR A 111 -12.28 -11.20 -8.57
C TYR A 111 -10.84 -11.19 -9.10
N VAL A 112 -9.90 -10.66 -8.32
CA VAL A 112 -8.49 -10.58 -8.73
C VAL A 112 -7.91 -11.98 -8.96
N ALA A 113 -8.17 -12.93 -8.07
CA ALA A 113 -7.73 -14.30 -8.23
C ALA A 113 -8.29 -14.94 -9.51
N GLY A 114 -9.55 -14.64 -9.86
CA GLY A 114 -10.19 -15.17 -11.07
C GLY A 114 -9.62 -14.59 -12.36
N VAL A 115 -9.60 -13.24 -12.48
CA VAL A 115 -9.20 -12.59 -13.75
C VAL A 115 -7.71 -12.74 -14.07
N THR A 116 -6.86 -12.98 -13.05
CA THR A 116 -5.42 -13.14 -13.23
C THR A 116 -4.96 -14.60 -13.27
N GLU A 117 -5.87 -15.57 -13.08
CA GLU A 117 -5.54 -17.01 -13.12
C GLU A 117 -4.84 -17.44 -14.41
N PRO A 118 -5.32 -17.04 -15.62
CA PRO A 118 -4.67 -17.43 -16.87
C PRO A 118 -3.22 -16.93 -17.03
N LEU A 119 -2.81 -15.95 -16.23
CA LEU A 119 -1.50 -15.30 -16.35
C LEU A 119 -0.44 -15.90 -15.42
N GLN A 120 -0.79 -16.84 -14.54
CA GLN A 120 0.13 -17.31 -13.50
C GLN A 120 1.36 -18.06 -14.06
N HIS A 121 1.26 -18.57 -15.26
CA HIS A 121 2.34 -19.26 -15.98
C HIS A 121 2.80 -18.48 -17.23
N GLY A 122 2.32 -17.23 -17.39
CA GLY A 122 2.69 -16.36 -18.49
C GLY A 122 3.97 -15.56 -18.20
N PRO A 123 4.38 -14.70 -19.15
CA PRO A 123 5.58 -13.87 -19.00
C PRO A 123 5.47 -12.84 -17.88
N VAL A 124 4.25 -12.46 -17.48
CA VAL A 124 3.96 -11.60 -16.34
C VAL A 124 2.91 -12.28 -15.47
N ALA A 125 3.30 -12.83 -14.35
CA ALA A 125 2.39 -13.43 -13.36
C ALA A 125 1.73 -12.33 -12.52
N VAL A 126 0.68 -11.69 -13.07
CA VAL A 126 -0.02 -10.59 -12.40
C VAL A 126 -0.74 -11.09 -11.14
N ALA A 127 -0.64 -10.35 -10.05
CA ALA A 127 -1.19 -10.72 -8.74
C ALA A 127 -0.78 -12.13 -8.30
N LYS A 128 0.51 -12.45 -8.44
CA LYS A 128 1.11 -13.68 -7.89
C LYS A 128 0.99 -13.72 -6.36
N GLY A 129 0.95 -12.56 -5.71
CA GLY A 129 0.49 -12.34 -4.35
C GLY A 129 -0.70 -11.40 -4.33
N ILE A 130 -1.67 -11.65 -3.44
CA ILE A 130 -2.84 -10.80 -3.23
C ILE A 130 -2.87 -10.37 -1.77
N VAL A 131 -2.94 -9.06 -1.54
CA VAL A 131 -3.16 -8.45 -0.23
C VAL A 131 -4.55 -7.81 -0.25
N GLY A 132 -5.47 -8.35 0.56
CA GLY A 132 -6.84 -7.90 0.64
C GLY A 132 -7.09 -6.95 1.82
N HIS A 133 -8.36 -6.61 2.03
CA HIS A 133 -8.81 -5.86 3.21
C HIS A 133 -9.59 -6.76 4.16
N ALA A 134 -9.23 -6.71 5.44
CA ALA A 134 -10.06 -7.23 6.54
C ALA A 134 -10.12 -6.19 7.65
N ASP A 135 -11.27 -6.03 8.30
CA ASP A 135 -11.40 -5.12 9.43
C ASP A 135 -10.76 -5.73 10.68
N LEU A 136 -9.51 -5.38 10.95
CA LEU A 136 -8.75 -5.90 12.08
C LEU A 136 -9.33 -5.49 13.46
N ARG A 137 -10.25 -4.49 13.50
CA ARG A 137 -10.97 -4.12 14.72
C ARG A 137 -11.96 -5.20 15.18
N LEU A 138 -12.24 -6.19 14.36
CA LEU A 138 -12.99 -7.38 14.75
C LEU A 138 -12.27 -8.23 15.82
N GLY A 139 -10.99 -7.92 16.11
CA GLY A 139 -10.18 -8.68 17.03
C GLY A 139 -10.02 -10.13 16.57
N GLU A 140 -10.15 -11.09 17.49
CA GLU A 140 -10.04 -12.52 17.14
C GLU A 140 -11.05 -12.99 16.10
N ARG A 141 -12.23 -12.36 16.03
CA ARG A 141 -13.29 -12.71 15.05
C ARG A 141 -12.88 -12.42 13.60
N VAL A 142 -11.80 -11.68 13.36
CA VAL A 142 -11.29 -11.46 12.01
C VAL A 142 -10.82 -12.76 11.33
N ARG A 143 -10.56 -13.82 12.13
CA ARG A 143 -10.09 -15.10 11.63
C ARG A 143 -10.98 -15.69 10.56
N ASP A 144 -12.30 -15.68 10.75
CA ASP A 144 -13.27 -16.20 9.77
C ASP A 144 -13.17 -15.43 8.43
N VAL A 145 -12.94 -14.12 8.49
CA VAL A 145 -12.75 -13.27 7.31
C VAL A 145 -11.43 -13.61 6.60
N LEU A 146 -10.36 -13.85 7.36
CA LEU A 146 -9.05 -14.22 6.81
C LEU A 146 -9.10 -15.59 6.13
N GLU A 147 -9.79 -16.57 6.71
CA GLU A 147 -9.99 -17.88 6.13
C GLU A 147 -10.81 -17.82 4.82
N ALA A 148 -11.86 -16.98 4.79
CA ALA A 148 -12.61 -16.72 3.56
C ALA A 148 -11.75 -16.06 2.46
N HIS A 149 -10.82 -15.19 2.81
CA HIS A 149 -9.84 -14.64 1.86
C HIS A 149 -8.85 -15.69 1.35
N LEU A 150 -8.37 -16.59 2.23
CA LEU A 150 -7.48 -17.69 1.84
C LEU A 150 -8.13 -18.60 0.82
N GLU A 151 -9.40 -18.97 1.03
CA GLU A 151 -10.18 -19.74 0.07
C GLU A 151 -10.35 -19.01 -1.26
N ALA A 152 -10.85 -17.76 -1.21
CA ALA A 152 -11.11 -16.93 -2.38
C ALA A 152 -9.83 -16.63 -3.20
N GLY A 153 -8.69 -16.54 -2.53
CA GLY A 153 -7.39 -16.21 -3.12
C GLY A 153 -6.72 -17.36 -3.88
N ARG A 154 -7.31 -18.57 -3.86
CA ARG A 154 -6.80 -19.73 -4.62
C ARG A 154 -5.30 -19.98 -4.42
N GLY A 155 -4.85 -19.97 -3.18
CA GLY A 155 -3.44 -20.14 -2.82
C GLY A 155 -2.54 -18.91 -3.05
N ARG A 156 -3.09 -17.74 -3.45
CA ARG A 156 -2.33 -16.50 -3.71
C ARG A 156 -2.59 -15.37 -2.69
N PHE A 157 -3.51 -15.55 -1.76
CA PHE A 157 -3.72 -14.58 -0.68
C PHE A 157 -2.52 -14.60 0.27
N ARG A 158 -1.91 -13.43 0.52
CA ARG A 158 -0.63 -13.31 1.24
C ARG A 158 -0.68 -12.39 2.45
N GLY A 159 -1.66 -11.52 2.55
CA GLY A 159 -1.71 -10.56 3.62
C GLY A 159 -2.93 -9.66 3.62
N VAL A 160 -2.95 -8.78 4.59
CA VAL A 160 -4.02 -7.79 4.80
C VAL A 160 -3.44 -6.40 4.82
N ARG A 161 -4.12 -5.46 4.14
CA ARG A 161 -3.95 -4.03 4.33
C ARG A 161 -5.23 -3.40 4.88
N HIS A 162 -5.18 -2.97 6.12
CA HIS A 162 -6.19 -2.10 6.71
C HIS A 162 -5.64 -0.67 6.71
N LEU A 163 -6.27 0.23 5.95
CA LEU A 163 -5.83 1.63 5.83
C LEU A 163 -5.84 2.28 7.22
N SER A 164 -4.71 2.82 7.64
CA SER A 164 -4.54 3.39 8.98
C SER A 164 -4.04 4.84 8.98
N THR A 165 -4.05 5.50 7.80
CA THR A 165 -3.61 6.89 7.66
C THR A 165 -4.49 7.83 8.49
N TRP A 166 -3.90 8.48 9.49
CA TRP A 166 -4.53 9.48 10.32
C TRP A 166 -3.60 10.68 10.54
N ASP A 167 -4.17 11.88 10.51
CA ASP A 167 -3.52 13.12 10.92
C ASP A 167 -4.55 14.08 11.52
N ALA A 168 -4.10 15.01 12.38
CA ALA A 168 -4.93 16.06 12.93
C ALA A 168 -5.33 17.12 11.89
N ASP A 169 -4.57 17.23 10.80
CA ASP A 169 -4.89 18.11 9.66
C ASP A 169 -5.99 17.47 8.80
N PRO A 170 -7.20 18.05 8.78
CA PRO A 170 -8.31 17.46 8.01
C PRO A 170 -8.07 17.47 6.49
N THR A 171 -7.14 18.28 6.00
CA THR A 171 -6.78 18.29 4.55
C THR A 171 -6.03 17.03 4.12
N LEU A 172 -5.51 16.26 5.08
CA LEU A 172 -4.84 14.99 4.88
C LEU A 172 -5.77 13.79 5.06
N ALA A 173 -7.04 14.01 5.43
CA ALA A 173 -7.99 12.94 5.65
C ALA A 173 -8.12 12.04 4.40
N ASN A 174 -8.09 10.72 4.62
CA ASN A 174 -8.30 9.77 3.54
C ASN A 174 -9.80 9.74 3.16
N PRO A 175 -10.18 10.09 1.92
CA PRO A 175 -11.58 10.10 1.53
C PRO A 175 -12.22 8.71 1.46
N LEU A 176 -11.39 7.65 1.44
CA LEU A 176 -11.83 6.27 1.30
C LEU A 176 -12.00 5.53 2.63
N SER A 177 -11.50 6.11 3.72
CA SER A 177 -11.53 5.44 5.02
C SER A 177 -11.51 6.45 6.17
N ALA A 178 -12.52 6.41 7.02
CA ALA A 178 -12.53 7.15 8.27
C ALA A 178 -11.67 6.37 9.29
N VAL A 179 -10.45 6.83 9.52
CA VAL A 179 -9.51 6.20 10.46
C VAL A 179 -9.54 6.97 11.78
N PRO A 180 -9.78 6.34 12.93
CA PRO A 180 -9.68 7.00 14.22
C PRO A 180 -8.21 7.24 14.60
N ARG A 181 -8.00 8.28 15.43
CA ARG A 181 -6.69 8.52 16.02
C ARG A 181 -6.28 7.30 16.88
N GLY A 182 -5.02 6.90 16.79
CA GLY A 182 -4.45 5.82 17.60
C GLY A 182 -4.97 4.43 17.24
N LEU A 183 -5.44 4.21 16.01
CA LEU A 183 -5.94 2.91 15.56
C LEU A 183 -4.94 1.78 15.81
N LEU A 184 -3.64 2.02 15.58
CA LEU A 184 -2.58 1.01 15.78
C LEU A 184 -2.33 0.69 17.28
N LEU A 185 -2.87 1.51 18.19
CA LEU A 185 -2.80 1.30 19.63
C LEU A 185 -4.06 0.64 20.17
N ASP A 186 -5.13 0.53 19.38
CA ASP A 186 -6.40 -0.06 19.77
C ASP A 186 -6.22 -1.56 20.10
N PRO A 187 -6.65 -2.03 21.29
CA PRO A 187 -6.47 -3.43 21.71
C PRO A 187 -7.16 -4.45 20.79
N ALA A 188 -8.36 -4.12 20.27
CA ALA A 188 -9.07 -5.02 19.37
C ALA A 188 -8.37 -5.09 18.02
N TYR A 189 -7.87 -3.96 17.50
CA TYR A 189 -7.05 -3.93 16.28
C TYR A 189 -5.80 -4.78 16.41
N ARG A 190 -5.08 -4.66 17.55
CA ARG A 190 -3.88 -5.45 17.83
C ARG A 190 -4.16 -6.94 17.94
N ALA A 191 -5.30 -7.31 18.59
CA ALA A 191 -5.76 -8.70 18.62
C ALA A 191 -6.06 -9.24 17.21
N GLY A 192 -6.59 -8.40 16.33
CA GLY A 192 -6.80 -8.74 14.90
C GLY A 192 -5.49 -8.94 14.15
N VAL A 193 -4.49 -8.09 14.36
CA VAL A 193 -3.15 -8.26 13.76
C VAL A 193 -2.49 -9.56 14.21
N ALA A 194 -2.67 -9.96 15.47
CA ALA A 194 -2.12 -11.20 16.00
C ALA A 194 -2.68 -12.46 15.32
N GLN A 195 -3.86 -12.39 14.66
CA GLN A 195 -4.44 -13.49 13.89
C GLN A 195 -3.72 -13.74 12.55
N LEU A 196 -2.87 -12.84 12.08
CA LEU A 196 -2.22 -12.95 10.76
C LEU A 196 -1.10 -13.99 10.74
N ALA A 197 -0.20 -13.96 11.72
CA ALA A 197 0.97 -14.85 11.78
C ALA A 197 0.60 -16.34 11.79
N PRO A 198 -0.39 -16.82 12.59
CA PRO A 198 -0.80 -18.22 12.60
C PRO A 198 -1.33 -18.72 11.24
N LEU A 199 -1.88 -17.82 10.42
CA LEU A 199 -2.33 -18.11 9.06
C LEU A 199 -1.24 -17.85 8.01
N GLY A 200 -0.06 -17.45 8.49
CA GLY A 200 1.07 -17.12 7.64
C GLY A 200 0.85 -15.86 6.78
N LEU A 201 0.01 -14.93 7.19
CA LEU A 201 -0.30 -13.70 6.47
C LEU A 201 0.58 -12.53 6.94
N SER A 202 0.84 -11.59 6.01
CA SER A 202 1.52 -10.32 6.32
C SER A 202 0.52 -9.23 6.70
N TYR A 203 1.01 -8.21 7.38
CA TYR A 203 0.32 -6.94 7.57
C TYR A 203 0.99 -5.85 6.75
N ASP A 204 0.29 -5.28 5.78
CA ASP A 204 0.73 -4.13 4.98
C ASP A 204 0.27 -2.84 5.65
N ALA A 205 1.22 -2.09 6.21
CA ALA A 205 0.97 -0.86 6.96
C ALA A 205 0.98 0.36 6.03
N TRP A 206 -0.21 0.90 5.68
CA TRP A 206 -0.35 2.20 5.04
C TRP A 206 -0.80 3.23 6.05
N LEU A 207 0.12 4.11 6.44
CA LEU A 207 -0.01 5.13 7.48
C LEU A 207 0.76 6.39 7.07
N PHE A 208 0.62 7.47 7.82
CA PHE A 208 1.47 8.65 7.68
C PHE A 208 2.66 8.60 8.66
N PHE A 209 3.77 9.21 8.29
CA PHE A 209 5.03 9.14 9.06
C PHE A 209 4.90 9.49 10.55
N PRO A 210 4.00 10.38 11.00
CA PRO A 210 3.84 10.65 12.43
C PRO A 210 3.34 9.44 13.25
N GLN A 211 2.75 8.44 12.58
CA GLN A 211 2.26 7.22 13.19
C GLN A 211 3.31 6.08 13.25
N LEU A 212 4.50 6.28 12.70
CA LEU A 212 5.58 5.27 12.73
C LEU A 212 5.94 4.77 14.14
N PRO A 213 5.93 5.61 15.19
CA PRO A 213 6.11 5.13 16.57
C PRO A 213 5.02 4.15 17.03
N GLU A 214 3.75 4.37 16.65
CA GLU A 214 2.66 3.43 16.96
C GLU A 214 2.87 2.10 16.22
N LEU A 215 3.36 2.15 14.98
CA LEU A 215 3.70 0.96 14.21
C LEU A 215 4.87 0.19 14.82
N PHE A 216 5.86 0.88 15.38
CA PHE A 216 6.97 0.24 16.10
C PHE A 216 6.44 -0.58 17.29
N ASP A 217 5.54 0.00 18.09
CA ASP A 217 4.94 -0.70 19.23
C ASP A 217 4.09 -1.91 18.78
N LEU A 218 3.35 -1.77 17.67
CA LEU A 218 2.57 -2.86 17.09
C LEU A 218 3.49 -3.99 16.59
N ALA A 219 4.55 -3.65 15.86
CA ALA A 219 5.49 -4.61 15.29
C ALA A 219 6.27 -5.37 16.37
N LYS A 220 6.70 -4.66 17.42
CA LYS A 220 7.39 -5.23 18.57
C LYS A 220 6.50 -6.21 19.35
N ALA A 221 5.19 -5.92 19.43
CA ALA A 221 4.22 -6.79 20.08
C ALA A 221 3.83 -8.03 19.25
N ASN A 222 4.14 -8.02 17.95
CA ASN A 222 3.79 -9.10 17.01
C ASN A 222 5.04 -9.57 16.23
N PRO A 223 6.07 -10.13 16.90
CA PRO A 223 7.35 -10.44 16.27
C PRO A 223 7.26 -11.52 15.17
N GLU A 224 6.26 -12.40 15.24
CA GLU A 224 6.02 -13.44 14.25
C GLU A 224 5.28 -12.93 12.99
N THR A 225 4.63 -11.75 13.07
CA THR A 225 3.94 -11.17 11.94
C THR A 225 4.90 -10.38 11.06
N ARG A 226 4.97 -10.70 9.76
CA ARG A 226 5.68 -9.85 8.79
C ARG A 226 4.91 -8.55 8.61
N ILE A 227 5.52 -7.44 8.96
CA ILE A 227 4.96 -6.10 8.80
C ILE A 227 5.65 -5.42 7.64
N ILE A 228 4.88 -4.99 6.64
CA ILE A 228 5.39 -4.39 5.42
C ILE A 228 4.95 -2.94 5.37
N VAL A 229 5.88 -2.03 5.64
CA VAL A 229 5.66 -0.58 5.61
C VAL A 229 5.49 -0.14 4.17
N ASN A 230 4.36 0.43 3.81
CA ASN A 230 4.10 0.90 2.46
C ASN A 230 4.71 2.29 2.22
N HIS A 231 5.14 2.55 0.98
CA HIS A 231 5.44 3.88 0.45
C HIS A 231 6.44 4.67 1.30
N CYS A 232 7.62 4.08 1.56
CA CYS A 232 8.67 4.71 2.36
C CYS A 232 8.16 5.21 3.73
N GLY A 233 7.16 4.54 4.34
CA GLY A 233 6.63 4.95 5.64
C GLY A 233 5.76 6.21 5.62
N GLY A 234 5.10 6.50 4.50
CA GLY A 234 4.05 7.51 4.43
C GLY A 234 4.55 8.95 4.60
N VAL A 235 5.51 9.35 3.80
CA VAL A 235 6.04 10.71 3.77
C VAL A 235 4.95 11.73 3.43
N VAL A 236 4.73 12.72 4.30
CA VAL A 236 3.77 13.82 4.09
C VAL A 236 4.52 15.14 4.08
N ARG A 237 4.35 15.94 3.00
CA ARG A 237 5.01 17.24 2.81
C ARG A 237 4.06 18.32 2.29
N ILE A 238 2.75 18.15 2.49
CA ILE A 238 1.68 19.12 2.17
C ILE A 238 0.91 19.46 3.45
N GLY A 239 -0.08 20.31 3.36
CA GLY A 239 -0.89 20.74 4.50
C GLY A 239 -0.02 21.33 5.61
N SER A 240 -0.24 20.93 6.84
CA SER A 240 0.52 21.38 8.03
C SER A 240 2.03 21.06 8.00
N TYR A 241 2.50 20.31 7.00
CA TYR A 241 3.91 19.91 6.81
C TYR A 241 4.60 20.61 5.64
N ALA A 242 3.90 21.46 4.87
CA ALA A 242 4.41 22.03 3.62
C ALA A 242 5.71 22.83 3.82
N ASP A 243 5.77 23.65 4.87
CA ASP A 243 6.90 24.54 5.17
C ASP A 243 7.92 23.94 6.17
N LYS A 244 7.76 22.63 6.50
CA LYS A 244 8.57 21.94 7.52
C LYS A 244 9.41 20.81 6.94
N ARG A 245 9.83 20.92 5.68
CA ARG A 245 10.52 19.83 4.96
C ARG A 245 11.75 19.26 5.69
N PRO A 246 12.67 20.07 6.27
CA PRO A 246 13.81 19.53 7.02
C PRO A 246 13.37 18.76 8.28
N GLU A 247 12.43 19.32 9.06
CA GLU A 247 11.88 18.67 10.26
C GLU A 247 11.16 17.35 9.92
N VAL A 248 10.38 17.34 8.83
CA VAL A 248 9.72 16.13 8.34
C VAL A 248 10.74 15.04 8.05
N PHE A 249 11.82 15.39 7.33
CA PHE A 249 12.87 14.42 6.99
C PHE A 249 13.58 13.89 8.25
N GLU A 250 13.93 14.75 9.18
CA GLU A 250 14.58 14.39 10.44
C GLU A 250 13.71 13.43 11.26
N ARG A 251 12.45 13.77 11.53
CA ARG A 251 11.51 12.96 12.30
C ARG A 251 11.20 11.64 11.63
N TRP A 252 10.95 11.67 10.31
CA TRP A 252 10.68 10.48 9.52
C TRP A 252 11.88 9.54 9.52
N SER A 253 13.08 10.04 9.23
CA SER A 253 14.29 9.21 9.14
C SER A 253 14.65 8.59 10.48
N ALA A 254 14.50 9.32 11.59
CA ALA A 254 14.70 8.78 12.94
C ALA A 254 13.72 7.62 13.22
N SER A 255 12.44 7.79 12.89
CA SER A 255 11.43 6.74 13.08
C SER A 255 11.68 5.52 12.19
N MET A 256 12.08 5.70 10.93
CA MET A 256 12.44 4.59 10.03
C MET A 256 13.65 3.80 10.55
N ARG A 257 14.69 4.48 11.05
CA ARG A 257 15.84 3.82 11.67
C ARG A 257 15.46 3.03 12.93
N THR A 258 14.52 3.54 13.72
CA THR A 258 13.98 2.84 14.89
C THR A 258 13.23 1.58 14.47
N LEU A 259 12.34 1.68 13.49
CA LEU A 259 11.61 0.53 12.92
C LEU A 259 12.56 -0.54 12.36
N ALA A 260 13.66 -0.14 11.74
CA ALA A 260 14.63 -1.03 11.15
C ALA A 260 15.32 -1.97 12.16
N GLN A 261 15.26 -1.65 13.47
CA GLN A 261 15.78 -2.52 14.54
C GLN A 261 14.92 -3.79 14.72
N LEU A 262 13.71 -3.81 14.20
CA LEU A 262 12.82 -4.96 14.29
C LEU A 262 12.97 -5.87 13.05
N PRO A 263 13.36 -7.16 13.23
CA PRO A 263 13.67 -8.04 12.11
C PRO A 263 12.45 -8.45 11.28
N ASN A 264 11.24 -8.36 11.84
CA ASN A 264 9.98 -8.68 11.20
C ASN A 264 9.41 -7.53 10.35
N VAL A 265 10.12 -6.38 10.24
CA VAL A 265 9.67 -5.22 9.47
C VAL A 265 10.40 -5.12 8.15
N TYR A 266 9.63 -5.00 7.06
CA TYR A 266 10.04 -4.80 5.68
C TYR A 266 9.54 -3.45 5.18
N VAL A 267 10.11 -2.91 4.11
CA VAL A 267 9.71 -1.62 3.53
C VAL A 267 9.52 -1.71 2.02
N LYS A 268 8.41 -1.18 1.53
CA LYS A 268 8.23 -0.86 0.11
C LYS A 268 8.85 0.50 -0.19
N VAL A 269 9.84 0.48 -1.04
CA VAL A 269 10.62 1.66 -1.44
C VAL A 269 10.06 2.19 -2.76
N GLY A 270 9.04 3.02 -2.64
CA GLY A 270 8.28 3.58 -3.76
C GLY A 270 7.16 4.46 -3.23
N GLY A 271 6.10 4.66 -4.05
CA GLY A 271 4.91 5.40 -3.66
C GLY A 271 5.15 6.89 -3.42
N LEU A 272 6.25 7.46 -3.94
CA LEU A 272 6.61 8.86 -3.75
C LEU A 272 6.09 9.79 -4.87
N GLY A 273 5.23 9.29 -5.76
CA GLY A 273 4.50 10.06 -6.76
C GLY A 273 3.17 10.61 -6.27
N MET A 274 2.70 10.24 -5.08
CA MET A 274 1.45 10.71 -4.55
C MET A 274 1.49 12.21 -4.23
N ARG A 275 0.35 12.90 -4.37
CA ARG A 275 0.20 14.32 -4.03
C ARG A 275 0.68 14.65 -2.62
N ILE A 276 0.41 13.77 -1.65
CA ILE A 276 0.77 13.97 -0.24
C ILE A 276 2.29 14.10 -0.02
N ASN A 277 3.09 13.54 -0.93
CA ASN A 277 4.55 13.60 -0.82
C ASN A 277 5.11 15.00 -1.20
N GLY A 278 4.33 15.89 -1.83
CA GLY A 278 4.68 17.28 -2.12
C GLY A 278 5.93 17.44 -3.00
N PHE A 279 6.14 16.54 -3.97
CA PHE A 279 7.17 16.70 -5.01
C PHE A 279 6.68 17.53 -6.19
N ASP A 280 5.36 17.64 -6.37
CA ASP A 280 4.71 18.49 -7.35
C ASP A 280 5.12 18.21 -8.82
N PHE A 281 5.51 16.97 -9.12
CA PHE A 281 5.93 16.55 -10.46
C PHE A 281 4.86 16.82 -11.53
N GLU A 282 3.59 16.66 -11.15
CA GLU A 282 2.44 16.87 -12.03
C GLU A 282 2.25 18.32 -12.47
N LYS A 283 2.88 19.27 -11.78
CA LYS A 283 2.82 20.70 -12.11
C LYS A 283 3.79 21.10 -13.21
N GLY A 284 4.74 20.21 -13.54
CA GLY A 284 5.70 20.46 -14.61
C GLY A 284 5.06 20.52 -16.00
N ALA A 285 5.63 21.30 -16.92
CA ALA A 285 5.22 21.36 -18.32
C ALA A 285 5.38 19.99 -19.01
N LYS A 286 6.34 19.19 -18.55
CA LYS A 286 6.58 17.79 -18.97
C LYS A 286 6.72 16.92 -17.73
N PRO A 287 6.45 15.61 -17.83
CA PRO A 287 6.73 14.68 -16.74
C PRO A 287 8.23 14.64 -16.44
N PRO A 288 8.59 14.32 -15.19
CA PRO A 288 9.98 14.24 -14.78
C PRO A 288 10.70 13.10 -15.52
N SER A 289 11.96 13.34 -15.86
CA SER A 289 12.87 12.28 -16.31
C SER A 289 13.20 11.34 -15.14
N SER A 290 13.66 10.12 -15.45
CA SER A 290 14.11 9.18 -14.44
C SER A 290 15.28 9.70 -13.60
N ALA A 291 16.12 10.56 -14.16
CA ALA A 291 17.19 11.24 -13.42
C ALA A 291 16.63 12.22 -12.38
N GLN A 292 15.65 13.04 -12.77
CA GLN A 292 14.98 13.98 -11.86
C GLN A 292 14.23 13.25 -10.75
N LEU A 293 13.56 12.12 -11.05
CA LEU A 293 12.92 11.27 -10.06
C LEU A 293 13.95 10.71 -9.09
N ALA A 294 15.04 10.13 -9.60
CA ALA A 294 16.10 9.56 -8.77
C ALA A 294 16.72 10.60 -7.83
N ASP A 295 17.04 11.79 -8.32
CA ASP A 295 17.61 12.86 -7.51
C ASP A 295 16.65 13.30 -6.39
N ALA A 296 15.36 13.47 -6.71
CA ALA A 296 14.34 13.89 -5.74
C ALA A 296 14.07 12.81 -4.68
N TRP A 297 14.09 11.54 -5.05
CA TRP A 297 13.78 10.42 -4.17
C TRP A 297 14.98 9.91 -3.38
N LYS A 298 16.20 10.17 -3.85
CA LYS A 298 17.44 9.65 -3.26
C LYS A 298 17.51 9.78 -1.74
N PRO A 299 17.24 10.93 -1.11
CA PRO A 299 17.34 11.05 0.35
C PRO A 299 16.41 10.09 1.09
N TRP A 300 15.19 9.88 0.57
CA TRP A 300 14.16 9.06 1.19
C TRP A 300 14.41 7.56 0.97
N MET A 301 14.63 7.18 -0.27
CA MET A 301 14.79 5.77 -0.64
C MET A 301 16.10 5.20 -0.12
N MET A 302 17.20 5.94 -0.24
CA MET A 302 18.48 5.47 0.30
C MET A 302 18.46 5.38 1.82
N THR A 303 17.79 6.31 2.54
CA THR A 303 17.61 6.17 3.99
C THR A 303 16.87 4.88 4.37
N CYS A 304 15.86 4.47 3.60
CA CYS A 304 15.19 3.18 3.82
C CYS A 304 16.16 2.01 3.57
N ILE A 305 16.86 2.01 2.43
CA ILE A 305 17.76 0.93 2.04
C ILE A 305 18.95 0.81 3.03
N ASP A 306 19.51 1.94 3.43
CA ASP A 306 20.64 1.98 4.40
C ASP A 306 20.20 1.49 5.79
N ALA A 307 18.96 1.82 6.22
CA ALA A 307 18.47 1.43 7.53
C ALA A 307 18.05 -0.04 7.62
N PHE A 308 17.31 -0.54 6.62
CA PHE A 308 16.73 -1.88 6.65
C PHE A 308 17.60 -2.93 5.95
N GLY A 309 18.50 -2.50 5.09
CA GLY A 309 19.26 -3.37 4.19
C GLY A 309 18.41 -3.85 2.99
N PRO A 310 19.06 -4.21 1.86
CA PRO A 310 18.37 -4.63 0.64
C PRO A 310 17.47 -5.86 0.83
N GLY A 311 17.83 -6.78 1.74
CA GLY A 311 17.05 -7.98 2.05
C GLY A 311 15.72 -7.71 2.80
N ARG A 312 15.44 -6.46 3.19
CA ARG A 312 14.16 -6.04 3.79
C ARG A 312 13.53 -4.84 3.09
N CYS A 313 14.07 -4.45 1.92
CA CYS A 313 13.52 -3.41 1.06
C CYS A 313 13.08 -4.00 -0.28
N MET A 314 11.97 -3.52 -0.83
CA MET A 314 11.44 -3.95 -2.12
C MET A 314 10.89 -2.76 -2.91
N PHE A 315 11.18 -2.67 -4.20
CA PHE A 315 10.62 -1.63 -5.06
C PHE A 315 9.17 -1.93 -5.44
N GLU A 316 8.40 -0.87 -5.63
CA GLU A 316 6.99 -0.92 -5.99
C GLU A 316 6.63 0.17 -7.01
N SER A 317 5.69 -0.10 -7.92
CA SER A 317 5.19 0.93 -8.83
C SER A 317 4.16 1.85 -8.18
N ASN A 318 3.34 1.33 -7.29
CA ASN A 318 2.14 1.97 -6.74
C ASN A 318 1.15 2.43 -7.84
N PHE A 319 1.14 1.74 -9.00
CA PHE A 319 0.27 2.12 -10.11
C PHE A 319 -1.17 1.60 -9.91
N PRO A 320 -2.17 2.41 -10.28
CA PRO A 320 -2.13 3.69 -10.99
C PRO A 320 -2.01 4.93 -10.10
N VAL A 321 -1.84 4.82 -8.79
CA VAL A 321 -1.84 5.97 -7.87
C VAL A 321 -0.75 6.96 -8.24
N ASP A 322 0.45 6.50 -8.53
CA ASP A 322 1.58 7.35 -8.91
C ASP A 322 1.59 7.75 -10.41
N LYS A 323 0.73 7.13 -11.24
CA LYS A 323 0.69 7.38 -12.69
C LYS A 323 0.32 8.82 -13.07
N GLY A 324 -0.29 9.58 -12.16
CA GLY A 324 -0.53 11.00 -12.35
C GLY A 324 0.73 11.87 -12.31
N SER A 325 1.84 11.33 -11.78
CA SER A 325 3.11 12.05 -11.59
C SER A 325 4.21 11.67 -12.57
N TYR A 326 4.26 10.41 -13.03
CA TYR A 326 5.31 9.92 -13.93
C TYR A 326 4.88 8.64 -14.67
N SER A 327 5.60 8.30 -15.75
CA SER A 327 5.38 7.06 -16.49
C SER A 327 5.98 5.86 -15.76
N PHE A 328 5.39 4.67 -15.97
CA PHE A 328 5.90 3.41 -15.41
C PHE A 328 7.37 3.18 -15.77
N VAL A 329 7.76 3.44 -17.01
CA VAL A 329 9.15 3.29 -17.46
C VAL A 329 10.09 4.22 -16.72
N ASN A 330 9.74 5.50 -16.58
CA ASN A 330 10.60 6.47 -15.90
C ASN A 330 10.73 6.16 -14.40
N GLY A 331 9.68 5.66 -13.77
CA GLY A 331 9.73 5.22 -12.36
C GLY A 331 10.74 4.08 -12.14
N TRP A 332 10.63 3.00 -12.92
CA TRP A 332 11.57 1.88 -12.82
C TRP A 332 13.00 2.25 -13.25
N ASN A 333 13.15 3.14 -14.24
CA ASN A 333 14.45 3.70 -14.58
C ASN A 333 15.07 4.47 -13.40
N ALA A 334 14.27 5.24 -12.64
CA ALA A 334 14.75 5.96 -11.47
C ALA A 334 15.28 5.00 -10.39
N PHE A 335 14.59 3.89 -10.12
CA PHE A 335 15.08 2.87 -9.17
C PHE A 335 16.40 2.25 -9.65
N LYS A 336 16.52 1.96 -10.95
CA LYS A 336 17.78 1.45 -11.54
C LYS A 336 18.93 2.45 -11.40
N ARG A 337 18.66 3.76 -11.60
CA ARG A 337 19.66 4.82 -11.37
C ARG A 337 20.10 4.93 -9.92
N LEU A 338 19.16 4.86 -8.98
CA LEU A 338 19.45 4.93 -7.55
C LEU A 338 20.37 3.78 -7.08
N THR A 339 20.24 2.61 -7.71
CA THR A 339 20.97 1.39 -7.34
C THR A 339 22.08 1.02 -8.31
N ALA A 340 22.51 1.94 -9.19
CA ALA A 340 23.53 1.67 -10.20
C ALA A 340 24.88 1.24 -9.63
N GLN A 341 25.19 1.60 -8.38
CA GLN A 341 26.44 1.25 -7.69
C GLN A 341 26.26 0.09 -6.70
N ALA A 342 25.05 -0.43 -6.53
CA ALA A 342 24.80 -1.60 -5.69
C ALA A 342 25.28 -2.88 -6.37
N SER A 343 25.67 -3.88 -5.60
CA SER A 343 26.08 -5.20 -6.11
C SER A 343 24.90 -5.91 -6.80
N ALA A 344 25.20 -6.93 -7.59
CA ALA A 344 24.18 -7.74 -8.27
C ALA A 344 23.21 -8.38 -7.26
N ASP A 345 23.71 -8.86 -6.12
CA ASP A 345 22.90 -9.49 -5.07
C ASP A 345 21.97 -8.48 -4.37
N GLU A 346 22.47 -7.27 -4.08
CA GLU A 346 21.67 -6.20 -3.49
C GLU A 346 20.56 -5.76 -4.46
N ARG A 347 20.87 -5.66 -5.74
CA ARG A 347 19.89 -5.32 -6.76
C ARG A 347 18.87 -6.43 -6.94
N ASP A 348 19.29 -7.70 -6.98
CA ASP A 348 18.34 -8.81 -7.02
C ASP A 348 17.40 -8.78 -5.80
N ALA A 349 17.93 -8.54 -4.62
CA ALA A 349 17.10 -8.38 -3.42
C ALA A 349 16.05 -7.28 -3.58
N LEU A 350 16.45 -6.08 -3.98
CA LEU A 350 15.58 -4.90 -4.09
C LEU A 350 14.51 -5.03 -5.19
N PHE A 351 14.86 -5.61 -6.34
CA PHE A 351 13.97 -5.70 -7.50
C PHE A 351 13.10 -6.96 -7.52
N ARG A 352 13.51 -8.04 -6.83
CA ARG A 352 12.81 -9.34 -6.91
C ARG A 352 12.87 -10.16 -5.63
N GLY A 353 14.04 -10.36 -5.05
CA GLY A 353 14.27 -11.35 -4.00
C GLY A 353 13.48 -11.06 -2.73
N THR A 354 13.54 -9.83 -2.23
CA THR A 354 12.85 -9.43 -0.98
C THR A 354 11.33 -9.54 -1.08
N VAL A 355 10.72 -9.08 -2.18
CA VAL A 355 9.26 -9.20 -2.37
C VAL A 355 8.84 -10.66 -2.48
N THR A 356 9.62 -11.48 -3.20
CA THR A 356 9.38 -12.92 -3.33
C THR A 356 9.42 -13.61 -1.97
N HIS A 357 10.40 -13.29 -1.14
CA HIS A 357 10.53 -13.83 0.22
C HIS A 357 9.41 -13.33 1.15
N ALA A 358 9.20 -12.01 1.20
CA ALA A 358 8.26 -11.39 2.14
C ALA A 358 6.82 -11.87 1.93
N TYR A 359 6.39 -12.03 0.67
CA TYR A 359 5.06 -12.51 0.31
C TYR A 359 5.01 -14.00 -0.05
N ARG A 360 6.14 -14.73 0.02
CA ARG A 360 6.19 -16.18 -0.29
C ARG A 360 5.60 -16.48 -1.66
N LEU A 361 6.15 -15.85 -2.69
CA LEU A 361 5.66 -15.92 -4.07
C LEU A 361 6.20 -17.13 -4.86
N GLY A 362 6.83 -18.08 -4.21
CA GLY A 362 7.43 -19.26 -4.80
C GLY A 362 6.46 -20.17 -5.53
#